data_6d09877bb8f61bedd9ab0f1aa2a4c17f
#
_entry.id   6d09877bb8f61bedd9ab0f1aa2a4c17f
#
_cell.length_a   1.000
_cell.length_b   1.000
_cell.length_c   1.000
_cell.angle_alpha   90.00
_cell.angle_beta   90.00
_cell.angle_gamma   90.00
#
_symmetry.space_group_name_H-M   'P 1'
#
loop_
_entity.id
_entity.type
_entity.pdbx_description
1 polymer ?
#
loop_
_entity_poly.entity_id
_entity_poly.type
_entity_poly.pdbx_seq_one_letter_code
_entity_poly.pdbx_strand_id
1 'polypeptide(L)'
;LTVLNRAEALLLLSAWPTALILWRRGRRVFALAAVALAAAVILHGVSNSNQAALLLALPIAALACWAGPWLQRLLAVLVVIGMLAAPLLPATLLAPERLAGYFDETHYSGLHRLHIWHFASQRIAEAPVLGWGMDAARRIPGGGRKLAGGGNVMSVHPHNAGLQIWLELGGIGAVLWAALLAGLWLRVASLPEPSTRAAATGLLLSGLVVANLSFGIWQTWWLAALGLSGVIYTLALRLCAAIEK
;
A
#
# COMPACT_ATOMS: atom_id res chain seq x y z
N LEU A 1 0.79 20.38 2.06
CA LEU A 1 0.16 19.07 2.35
C LEU A 1 0.91 17.91 1.66
N THR A 2 1.22 17.99 0.37
CA THR A 2 1.86 16.89 -0.39
C THR A 2 3.23 16.49 0.16
N VAL A 3 4.05 17.45 0.58
CA VAL A 3 5.38 17.19 1.16
C VAL A 3 5.26 16.47 2.51
N LEU A 4 4.34 16.91 3.37
CA LEU A 4 4.10 16.29 4.67
C LEU A 4 3.60 14.85 4.50
N ASN A 5 2.67 14.61 3.60
CA ASN A 5 2.17 13.27 3.30
C ASN A 5 3.29 12.31 2.87
N ARG A 6 4.25 12.78 2.05
CA ARG A 6 5.44 12.00 1.66
C ARG A 6 6.37 11.73 2.85
N ALA A 7 6.61 12.73 3.68
CA ALA A 7 7.44 12.59 4.87
C ALA A 7 6.86 11.56 5.86
N GLU A 8 5.53 11.60 6.09
CA GLU A 8 4.84 10.60 6.91
C GLU A 8 4.97 9.18 6.33
N ALA A 9 4.87 9.01 5.01
CA ALA A 9 5.05 7.71 4.37
C ALA A 9 6.49 7.18 4.55
N LEU A 10 7.51 8.05 4.41
CA LEU A 10 8.91 7.68 4.67
C LEU A 10 9.14 7.32 6.13
N LEU A 11 8.56 8.08 7.06
CA LEU A 11 8.63 7.79 8.49
C LEU A 11 8.01 6.43 8.79
N LEU A 12 6.82 6.16 8.26
CA LEU A 12 6.11 4.89 8.42
C LEU A 12 6.96 3.70 7.93
N LEU A 13 7.53 3.80 6.73
CA LEU A 13 8.35 2.73 6.15
C LEU A 13 9.66 2.53 6.91
N SER A 14 10.32 3.61 7.36
CA SER A 14 11.58 3.55 8.11
C SER A 14 11.45 3.10 9.56
N ALA A 15 10.27 3.23 10.15
CA ALA A 15 10.02 2.83 11.54
C ALA A 15 10.23 1.32 11.76
N TRP A 16 9.85 0.48 10.78
CA TRP A 16 9.94 -0.97 10.89
C TRP A 16 11.37 -1.51 10.96
N PRO A 17 12.28 -1.19 10.02
CA PRO A 17 13.67 -1.63 10.14
C PRO A 17 14.38 -1.01 11.34
N THR A 18 14.05 0.24 11.73
CA THR A 18 14.60 0.88 12.94
C THR A 18 14.20 0.12 14.20
N ALA A 19 12.91 -0.20 14.33
CA ALA A 19 12.42 -1.00 15.45
C ALA A 19 13.08 -2.38 15.51
N LEU A 20 13.27 -3.05 14.36
CA LEU A 20 13.95 -4.33 14.28
C LEU A 20 15.39 -4.25 14.81
N ILE A 21 16.18 -3.29 14.34
CA ILE A 21 17.58 -3.10 14.78
C ILE A 21 17.65 -2.87 16.29
N LEU A 22 16.81 -1.98 16.82
CA LEU A 22 16.79 -1.69 18.25
C LEU A 22 16.38 -2.91 19.09
N TRP A 23 15.36 -3.63 18.64
CA TRP A 23 14.87 -4.85 19.29
C TRP A 23 15.93 -5.94 19.37
N ARG A 24 16.60 -6.21 18.25
CA ARG A 24 17.65 -7.24 18.15
C ARG A 24 18.93 -6.87 18.94
N ARG A 25 19.16 -5.58 19.17
CA ARG A 25 20.22 -5.08 20.06
C ARG A 25 19.84 -5.10 21.54
N GLY A 26 18.72 -5.71 21.92
CA GLY A 26 18.23 -5.74 23.30
C GLY A 26 17.61 -4.43 23.79
N ARG A 27 17.58 -3.40 22.95
CA ARG A 27 17.06 -2.06 23.31
C ARG A 27 15.54 -1.97 23.08
N ARG A 28 14.78 -2.88 23.72
CA ARG A 28 13.35 -3.06 23.49
C ARG A 28 12.53 -1.80 23.79
N VAL A 29 12.84 -1.09 24.88
CA VAL A 29 12.16 0.16 25.24
C VAL A 29 12.32 1.22 24.14
N PHE A 30 13.54 1.37 23.61
CA PHE A 30 13.79 2.30 22.50
C PHE A 30 13.11 1.88 21.20
N ALA A 31 13.00 0.57 20.93
CA ALA A 31 12.24 0.08 19.77
C ALA A 31 10.76 0.46 19.87
N LEU A 32 10.15 0.20 21.03
CA LEU A 32 8.75 0.59 21.29
C LEU A 32 8.56 2.10 21.27
N ALA A 33 9.47 2.87 21.85
CA ALA A 33 9.42 4.33 21.84
C ALA A 33 9.53 4.89 20.40
N ALA A 34 10.40 4.33 19.56
CA ALA A 34 10.51 4.74 18.16
C ALA A 34 9.22 4.48 17.37
N VAL A 35 8.59 3.33 17.56
CA VAL A 35 7.29 3.01 16.93
C VAL A 35 6.20 3.92 17.47
N ALA A 36 6.14 4.15 18.79
CA ALA A 36 5.15 5.02 19.41
C ALA A 36 5.28 6.48 18.93
N LEU A 37 6.51 6.99 18.82
CA LEU A 37 6.77 8.33 18.30
C LEU A 37 6.36 8.45 16.83
N ALA A 38 6.73 7.49 15.99
CA ALA A 38 6.30 7.46 14.60
C ALA A 38 4.77 7.40 14.50
N ALA A 39 4.12 6.55 15.31
CA ALA A 39 2.67 6.46 15.37
C ALA A 39 2.03 7.79 15.81
N ALA A 40 2.55 8.44 16.84
CA ALA A 40 2.05 9.74 17.28
C ALA A 40 2.15 10.80 16.17
N VAL A 41 3.29 10.89 15.48
CA VAL A 41 3.46 11.84 14.36
C VAL A 41 2.47 11.55 13.24
N ILE A 42 2.29 10.28 12.84
CA ILE A 42 1.40 9.89 11.74
C ILE A 42 -0.08 10.11 12.12
N LEU A 43 -0.48 9.76 13.35
CA LEU A 43 -1.88 9.90 13.79
C LEU A 43 -2.30 11.36 13.94
N HIS A 44 -1.36 12.28 14.26
CA HIS A 44 -1.61 13.72 14.29
C HIS A 44 -1.32 14.40 12.95
N GLY A 45 -0.84 13.63 11.96
CA GLY A 45 -0.53 14.10 10.63
C GLY A 45 -1.77 14.30 9.76
N VAL A 46 -1.54 14.70 8.51
CA VAL A 46 -2.60 15.10 7.57
C VAL A 46 -3.02 13.99 6.60
N SER A 47 -2.34 12.84 6.64
CA SER A 47 -2.52 11.77 5.65
C SER A 47 -3.35 10.61 6.17
N ASN A 48 -4.65 10.62 5.86
CA ASN A 48 -5.55 9.49 6.19
C ASN A 48 -5.03 8.15 5.64
N SER A 49 -4.33 8.14 4.51
CA SER A 49 -3.76 6.92 3.93
C SER A 49 -2.61 6.35 4.76
N ASN A 50 -1.73 7.22 5.31
CA ASN A 50 -0.66 6.79 6.20
C ASN A 50 -1.19 6.35 7.56
N GLN A 51 -2.24 7.03 8.08
CA GLN A 51 -2.95 6.63 9.30
C GLN A 51 -3.58 5.25 9.14
N ALA A 52 -4.32 5.02 8.03
CA ALA A 52 -4.90 3.72 7.72
C ALA A 52 -3.83 2.62 7.60
N ALA A 53 -2.70 2.92 6.95
CA ALA A 53 -1.60 1.99 6.80
C ALA A 53 -0.98 1.62 8.16
N LEU A 54 -0.78 2.60 9.04
CA LEU A 54 -0.29 2.37 10.39
C LEU A 54 -1.26 1.51 11.22
N LEU A 55 -2.55 1.89 11.23
CA LEU A 55 -3.59 1.21 12.00
C LEU A 55 -3.80 -0.24 11.56
N LEU A 56 -3.59 -0.55 10.29
CA LEU A 56 -3.64 -1.92 9.77
C LEU A 56 -2.33 -2.68 10.00
N ALA A 57 -1.18 -2.04 9.73
CA ALA A 57 0.10 -2.71 9.78
C ALA A 57 0.54 -3.03 11.22
N LEU A 58 0.25 -2.18 12.20
CA LEU A 58 0.69 -2.35 13.56
C LEU A 58 0.13 -3.63 14.23
N PRO A 59 -1.20 -3.87 14.25
CA PRO A 59 -1.74 -5.08 14.85
C PRO A 59 -1.37 -6.34 14.08
N ILE A 60 -1.29 -6.28 12.74
CA ILE A 60 -0.93 -7.45 11.93
C ILE A 60 0.56 -7.79 12.09
N ALA A 61 1.44 -6.80 12.20
CA ALA A 61 2.85 -7.01 12.52
C ALA A 61 3.02 -7.59 13.93
N ALA A 62 2.27 -7.10 14.91
CA ALA A 62 2.26 -7.67 16.25
C ALA A 62 1.79 -9.12 16.23
N LEU A 63 0.71 -9.43 15.51
CA LEU A 63 0.22 -10.80 15.32
C LEU A 63 1.28 -11.71 14.66
N ALA A 64 2.07 -11.19 13.75
CA ALA A 64 3.13 -11.94 13.05
C ALA A 64 4.25 -12.45 13.99
N CYS A 65 4.39 -11.88 15.18
CA CYS A 65 5.31 -12.40 16.19
C CYS A 65 4.87 -13.79 16.73
N TRP A 66 3.58 -14.08 16.73
CA TRP A 66 2.98 -15.23 17.40
C TRP A 66 2.39 -16.23 16.42
N ALA A 67 1.80 -15.74 15.34
CA ALA A 67 1.06 -16.54 14.37
C ALA A 67 1.96 -17.46 13.50
N GLY A 68 3.29 -17.30 13.56
CA GLY A 68 4.17 -18.08 12.69
C GLY A 68 3.98 -17.77 11.19
N PRO A 69 4.55 -18.60 10.30
CA PRO A 69 4.58 -18.30 8.85
C PRO A 69 3.24 -18.47 8.13
N TRP A 70 2.20 -19.04 8.77
CA TRP A 70 0.89 -19.20 8.12
C TRP A 70 0.23 -17.86 7.83
N LEU A 71 0.43 -16.85 8.69
CA LEU A 71 -0.13 -15.51 8.50
C LEU A 71 0.38 -14.89 7.19
N GLN A 72 1.68 -14.98 6.92
CA GLN A 72 2.25 -14.43 5.69
C GLN A 72 1.79 -15.20 4.45
N ARG A 73 1.57 -16.51 4.56
CA ARG A 73 0.97 -17.31 3.49
C ARG A 73 -0.48 -16.89 3.21
N LEU A 74 -1.25 -16.64 4.27
CA LEU A 74 -2.61 -16.09 4.13
C LEU A 74 -2.58 -14.71 3.47
N LEU A 75 -1.67 -13.81 3.90
CA LEU A 75 -1.51 -12.49 3.29
C LEU A 75 -1.09 -12.58 1.81
N ALA A 76 -0.25 -13.56 1.45
CA ALA A 76 0.07 -13.83 0.05
C ALA A 76 -1.18 -14.19 -0.77
N VAL A 77 -2.02 -15.08 -0.25
CA VAL A 77 -3.30 -15.45 -0.91
C VAL A 77 -4.24 -14.25 -1.03
N LEU A 78 -4.41 -13.50 0.06
CA LEU A 78 -5.28 -12.31 0.08
C LEU A 78 -4.81 -11.23 -0.90
N VAL A 79 -3.50 -11.03 -1.03
CA VAL A 79 -2.93 -10.07 -2.00
C VAL A 79 -3.16 -10.53 -3.44
N VAL A 80 -3.02 -11.82 -3.74
CA VAL A 80 -3.34 -12.37 -5.07
C VAL A 80 -4.83 -12.17 -5.38
N ILE A 81 -5.72 -12.56 -4.48
CA ILE A 81 -7.16 -12.39 -4.64
C ILE A 81 -7.50 -10.90 -4.81
N GLY A 82 -6.99 -10.03 -3.94
CA GLY A 82 -7.23 -8.59 -4.00
C GLY A 82 -6.72 -7.95 -5.28
N MET A 83 -5.55 -8.37 -5.76
CA MET A 83 -4.97 -7.87 -7.01
C MET A 83 -5.79 -8.31 -8.23
N LEU A 84 -6.16 -9.60 -8.31
CA LEU A 84 -6.93 -10.12 -9.44
C LEU A 84 -8.37 -9.62 -9.44
N ALA A 85 -8.97 -9.42 -8.26
CA ALA A 85 -10.34 -8.91 -8.12
C ALA A 85 -10.43 -7.38 -8.07
N ALA A 86 -9.31 -6.66 -8.15
CA ALA A 86 -9.29 -5.20 -7.98
C ALA A 86 -10.32 -4.42 -8.82
N PRO A 87 -10.58 -4.75 -10.10
CA PRO A 87 -11.59 -4.05 -10.90
C PRO A 87 -13.03 -4.37 -10.52
N LEU A 88 -13.29 -5.52 -9.87
CA LEU A 88 -14.65 -6.01 -9.61
C LEU A 88 -15.36 -5.21 -8.52
N LEU A 89 -14.65 -4.84 -7.45
CA LEU A 89 -15.23 -4.13 -6.33
C LEU A 89 -15.77 -2.74 -6.73
N PRO A 90 -15.01 -1.88 -7.43
CA PRO A 90 -15.52 -0.60 -7.91
C PRO A 90 -16.60 -0.73 -8.98
N ALA A 91 -16.58 -1.81 -9.76
CA ALA A 91 -17.61 -2.06 -10.76
C ALA A 91 -18.97 -2.44 -10.14
N THR A 92 -18.96 -2.94 -8.91
CA THR A 92 -20.17 -3.53 -8.27
C THR A 92 -20.48 -2.90 -6.91
N LEU A 93 -19.80 -3.35 -5.86
CA LEU A 93 -20.12 -3.01 -4.46
C LEU A 93 -19.77 -1.56 -4.10
N LEU A 94 -18.66 -1.04 -4.65
CA LEU A 94 -18.17 0.32 -4.39
C LEU A 94 -18.60 1.32 -5.47
N ALA A 95 -19.66 1.02 -6.21
CA ALA A 95 -20.22 1.95 -7.19
C ALA A 95 -20.69 3.25 -6.50
N PRO A 96 -20.32 4.44 -7.02
CA PRO A 96 -20.61 5.72 -6.36
C PRO A 96 -22.09 5.92 -6.04
N GLU A 97 -22.99 5.43 -6.90
CA GLU A 97 -24.46 5.55 -6.74
C GLU A 97 -24.96 4.83 -5.49
N ARG A 98 -24.27 3.76 -5.08
CA ARG A 98 -24.64 2.98 -3.88
C ARG A 98 -24.17 3.63 -2.59
N LEU A 99 -23.07 4.36 -2.65
CA LEU A 99 -22.36 4.83 -1.47
C LEU A 99 -22.44 6.35 -1.28
N ALA A 100 -22.97 7.10 -2.27
CA ALA A 100 -23.03 8.56 -2.20
C ALA A 100 -23.74 9.08 -0.93
N GLY A 101 -24.77 8.40 -0.46
CA GLY A 101 -25.52 8.78 0.76
C GLY A 101 -24.73 8.65 2.07
N TYR A 102 -23.59 7.98 2.07
CA TYR A 102 -22.70 7.85 3.23
C TYR A 102 -21.60 8.92 3.30
N PHE A 103 -21.50 9.78 2.27
CA PHE A 103 -20.50 10.83 2.18
C PHE A 103 -21.16 12.20 2.25
N ASP A 104 -20.71 13.01 3.18
CA ASP A 104 -21.05 14.43 3.29
C ASP A 104 -19.97 15.30 2.61
N GLU A 105 -20.11 16.62 2.67
CA GLU A 105 -19.18 17.57 2.08
C GLU A 105 -17.77 17.44 2.65
N THR A 106 -17.61 16.97 3.88
CA THR A 106 -16.32 16.80 4.54
C THR A 106 -15.56 15.59 4.01
N HIS A 107 -16.27 14.60 3.43
CA HIS A 107 -15.74 13.35 2.89
C HIS A 107 -15.64 13.34 1.35
N TYR A 108 -15.70 14.50 0.71
CA TYR A 108 -15.61 14.65 -0.76
C TYR A 108 -14.43 13.87 -1.38
N SER A 109 -13.26 13.86 -0.74
CA SER A 109 -12.09 13.12 -1.23
C SER A 109 -12.32 11.61 -1.34
N GLY A 110 -13.10 11.02 -0.43
CA GLY A 110 -13.49 9.60 -0.46
C GLY A 110 -14.44 9.30 -1.63
N LEU A 111 -15.50 10.09 -1.76
CA LEU A 111 -16.47 9.96 -2.85
C LEU A 111 -15.81 10.16 -4.22
N HIS A 112 -14.91 11.15 -4.35
CA HIS A 112 -14.15 11.38 -5.58
C HIS A 112 -13.33 10.15 -5.97
N ARG A 113 -12.69 9.47 -5.02
CA ARG A 113 -11.97 8.21 -5.30
C ARG A 113 -12.89 7.10 -5.78
N LEU A 114 -14.09 6.97 -5.23
CA LEU A 114 -15.06 5.99 -5.73
C LEU A 114 -15.41 6.23 -7.19
N HIS A 115 -15.64 7.49 -7.59
CA HIS A 115 -15.84 7.86 -9.00
C HIS A 115 -14.63 7.51 -9.88
N ILE A 116 -13.41 7.82 -9.42
CA ILE A 116 -12.17 7.45 -10.13
C ILE A 116 -12.07 5.93 -10.30
N TRP A 117 -12.32 5.16 -9.23
CA TRP A 117 -12.21 3.70 -9.24
C TRP A 117 -13.26 3.05 -10.13
N HIS A 118 -14.51 3.54 -10.07
CA HIS A 118 -15.59 3.06 -10.93
C HIS A 118 -15.28 3.35 -12.41
N PHE A 119 -14.84 4.55 -12.74
CA PHE A 119 -14.40 4.90 -14.09
C PHE A 119 -13.22 4.04 -14.55
N ALA A 120 -12.21 3.84 -13.69
CA ALA A 120 -11.07 2.98 -14.00
C ALA A 120 -11.52 1.55 -14.31
N SER A 121 -12.45 0.98 -13.54
CA SER A 121 -12.97 -0.37 -13.78
C SER A 121 -13.70 -0.49 -15.13
N GLN A 122 -14.44 0.54 -15.54
CA GLN A 122 -15.06 0.58 -16.87
C GLN A 122 -14.00 0.58 -17.98
N ARG A 123 -12.95 1.41 -17.84
CA ARG A 123 -11.84 1.46 -18.82
C ARG A 123 -11.03 0.16 -18.87
N ILE A 124 -10.85 -0.52 -17.75
CA ILE A 124 -10.20 -1.83 -17.68
C ILE A 124 -11.00 -2.86 -18.51
N ALA A 125 -12.33 -2.84 -18.43
CA ALA A 125 -13.18 -3.76 -19.20
C ALA A 125 -13.04 -3.59 -20.73
N GLU A 126 -12.60 -2.43 -21.21
CA GLU A 126 -12.38 -2.16 -22.64
C GLU A 126 -11.03 -2.71 -23.16
N ALA A 127 -10.03 -2.83 -22.27
CA ALA A 127 -8.70 -3.33 -22.61
C ALA A 127 -8.18 -4.32 -21.55
N PRO A 128 -8.87 -5.46 -21.32
CA PRO A 128 -8.64 -6.28 -20.12
C PRO A 128 -7.32 -7.08 -20.15
N VAL A 129 -6.71 -7.32 -21.32
CA VAL A 129 -5.55 -8.21 -21.43
C VAL A 129 -4.24 -7.44 -21.32
N LEU A 130 -4.05 -6.40 -22.13
CA LEU A 130 -2.80 -5.63 -22.22
C LEU A 130 -2.91 -4.26 -21.55
N GLY A 131 -4.12 -3.81 -21.18
CA GLY A 131 -4.36 -2.47 -20.65
C GLY A 131 -4.23 -1.37 -21.72
N TRP A 132 -4.23 -0.14 -21.26
CA TRP A 132 -4.16 1.06 -22.09
C TRP A 132 -2.73 1.56 -22.33
N GLY A 133 -1.74 0.89 -21.77
CA GLY A 133 -0.33 1.30 -21.82
C GLY A 133 0.12 2.02 -20.54
N MET A 134 1.42 1.98 -20.30
CA MET A 134 2.05 2.57 -19.11
C MET A 134 1.78 4.08 -19.03
N ASP A 135 1.43 4.58 -17.85
CA ASP A 135 1.08 5.98 -17.54
C ASP A 135 -0.15 6.52 -18.34
N ALA A 136 -0.96 5.60 -18.90
CA ALA A 136 -2.14 5.96 -19.70
C ALA A 136 -3.22 6.67 -18.85
N ALA A 137 -3.26 6.47 -17.53
CA ALA A 137 -4.23 7.11 -16.65
C ALA A 137 -4.31 8.63 -16.83
N ARG A 138 -3.18 9.29 -17.15
CA ARG A 138 -3.10 10.73 -17.37
C ARG A 138 -3.86 11.22 -18.61
N ARG A 139 -4.05 10.37 -19.60
CA ARG A 139 -4.59 10.71 -20.92
C ARG A 139 -5.72 9.79 -21.34
N ILE A 140 -6.29 9.03 -20.41
CA ILE A 140 -7.31 8.06 -20.72
C ILE A 140 -8.57 8.75 -21.29
N PRO A 141 -9.14 8.26 -22.39
CA PRO A 141 -10.33 8.85 -23.01
C PRO A 141 -11.47 9.04 -21.98
N GLY A 142 -12.07 10.22 -21.94
CA GLY A 142 -13.15 10.56 -21.01
C GLY A 142 -12.68 10.91 -19.58
N GLY A 143 -11.40 10.74 -19.25
CA GLY A 143 -10.86 11.04 -17.91
C GLY A 143 -10.96 12.49 -17.48
N GLY A 144 -10.92 13.42 -18.45
CA GLY A 144 -11.07 14.86 -18.20
C GLY A 144 -12.49 15.34 -17.89
N ARG A 145 -13.51 14.49 -17.98
CA ARG A 145 -14.89 14.83 -17.66
C ARG A 145 -14.99 15.35 -16.21
N LYS A 146 -15.66 16.48 -16.02
CA LYS A 146 -15.89 17.08 -14.69
C LYS A 146 -16.99 16.35 -13.94
N LEU A 147 -16.79 16.14 -12.66
CA LEU A 147 -17.81 15.68 -11.71
C LEU A 147 -18.59 16.87 -11.14
N ALA A 148 -19.82 16.66 -10.70
CA ALA A 148 -20.70 17.71 -10.15
C ALA A 148 -20.07 18.42 -8.93
N GLY A 149 -19.31 17.71 -8.09
CA GLY A 149 -18.56 18.29 -6.96
C GLY A 149 -17.21 18.90 -7.32
N GLY A 150 -16.87 19.04 -8.63
CA GLY A 150 -15.58 19.50 -9.09
C GLY A 150 -14.56 18.36 -9.28
N GLY A 151 -13.40 18.66 -9.83
CA GLY A 151 -12.40 17.65 -10.16
C GLY A 151 -12.72 16.87 -11.44
N ASN A 152 -11.76 16.11 -11.92
CA ASN A 152 -11.90 15.22 -13.07
C ASN A 152 -12.33 13.83 -12.63
N VAL A 153 -13.06 13.10 -13.49
CA VAL A 153 -13.46 11.72 -13.22
C VAL A 153 -12.25 10.77 -13.15
N MET A 154 -11.15 11.11 -13.80
CA MET A 154 -9.83 10.52 -13.58
C MET A 154 -8.85 11.63 -13.24
N SER A 155 -8.10 11.47 -12.17
CA SER A 155 -6.94 12.29 -11.84
C SER A 155 -5.72 11.82 -12.65
N VAL A 156 -4.52 12.22 -12.25
CA VAL A 156 -3.28 11.76 -12.91
C VAL A 156 -3.01 10.25 -12.70
N HIS A 157 -3.68 9.62 -11.74
CA HIS A 157 -3.66 8.19 -11.47
C HIS A 157 -4.86 7.80 -10.60
N PRO A 158 -5.23 6.50 -10.50
CA PRO A 158 -6.44 6.09 -9.78
C PRO A 158 -6.32 6.15 -8.24
N HIS A 159 -5.19 6.51 -7.65
CA HIS A 159 -4.93 6.40 -6.20
C HIS A 159 -5.14 4.97 -5.65
N ASN A 160 -4.93 3.98 -6.49
CA ASN A 160 -5.03 2.57 -6.18
C ASN A 160 -4.10 1.80 -7.12
N ALA A 161 -3.05 1.21 -6.56
CA ALA A 161 -2.01 0.52 -7.34
C ALA A 161 -2.57 -0.67 -8.11
N GLY A 162 -3.49 -1.43 -7.50
CA GLY A 162 -4.14 -2.57 -8.16
C GLY A 162 -4.90 -2.14 -9.41
N LEU A 163 -5.74 -1.12 -9.29
CA LEU A 163 -6.48 -0.56 -10.43
C LEU A 163 -5.55 0.06 -11.47
N GLN A 164 -4.46 0.71 -11.03
CA GLN A 164 -3.51 1.31 -11.97
C GLN A 164 -2.79 0.25 -12.79
N ILE A 165 -2.34 -0.85 -12.18
CA ILE A 165 -1.72 -1.97 -12.88
C ILE A 165 -2.70 -2.60 -13.88
N TRP A 166 -3.94 -2.86 -13.48
CA TRP A 166 -4.96 -3.37 -14.40
C TRP A 166 -5.24 -2.41 -15.56
N LEU A 167 -5.42 -1.12 -15.26
CA LEU A 167 -5.72 -0.10 -16.27
C LEU A 167 -4.62 0.02 -17.32
N GLU A 168 -3.37 -0.02 -16.87
CA GLU A 168 -2.23 0.31 -17.73
C GLU A 168 -1.55 -0.91 -18.33
N LEU A 169 -1.51 -2.05 -17.62
CA LEU A 169 -0.82 -3.27 -18.04
C LEU A 169 -1.77 -4.47 -18.21
N GLY A 170 -3.06 -4.28 -17.97
CA GLY A 170 -4.07 -5.31 -18.11
C GLY A 170 -3.90 -6.51 -17.18
N GLY A 171 -4.57 -7.60 -17.50
CA GLY A 171 -4.52 -8.85 -16.73
C GLY A 171 -3.14 -9.48 -16.69
N ILE A 172 -2.34 -9.33 -17.74
CA ILE A 172 -0.95 -9.81 -17.75
C ILE A 172 -0.13 -9.08 -16.68
N GLY A 173 -0.20 -7.74 -16.65
CA GLY A 173 0.45 -6.96 -15.59
C GLY A 173 -0.05 -7.30 -14.21
N ALA A 174 -1.36 -7.49 -14.04
CA ALA A 174 -1.97 -7.85 -12.77
C ALA A 174 -1.47 -9.21 -12.24
N VAL A 175 -1.37 -10.23 -13.11
CA VAL A 175 -0.86 -11.56 -12.74
C VAL A 175 0.61 -11.48 -12.34
N LEU A 176 1.44 -10.79 -13.12
CA LEU A 176 2.87 -10.63 -12.81
C LEU A 176 3.07 -9.87 -11.49
N TRP A 177 2.29 -8.83 -11.25
CA TRP A 177 2.35 -8.05 -10.01
C TRP A 177 1.85 -8.85 -8.80
N ALA A 178 0.78 -9.62 -8.97
CA ALA A 178 0.27 -10.54 -7.95
C ALA A 178 1.32 -11.59 -7.57
N ALA A 179 1.99 -12.18 -8.57
CA ALA A 179 3.06 -13.16 -8.36
C ALA A 179 4.27 -12.55 -7.62
N LEU A 180 4.68 -11.33 -8.00
CA LEU A 180 5.74 -10.60 -7.29
C LEU A 180 5.39 -10.36 -5.82
N LEU A 181 4.20 -9.82 -5.55
CA LEU A 181 3.75 -9.54 -4.19
C LEU A 181 3.61 -10.82 -3.36
N ALA A 182 3.03 -11.87 -3.94
CA ALA A 182 2.94 -13.18 -3.29
C ALA A 182 4.34 -13.74 -2.96
N GLY A 183 5.29 -13.64 -3.91
CA GLY A 183 6.68 -14.04 -3.70
C GLY A 183 7.33 -13.30 -2.53
N LEU A 184 7.10 -12.00 -2.40
CA LEU A 184 7.59 -11.20 -1.25
C LEU A 184 6.99 -11.71 0.07
N TRP A 185 5.68 -11.95 0.13
CA TRP A 185 5.03 -12.48 1.32
C TRP A 185 5.54 -13.89 1.69
N LEU A 186 5.71 -14.77 0.70
CA LEU A 186 6.27 -16.11 0.92
C LEU A 186 7.73 -16.04 1.37
N ARG A 187 8.49 -15.05 0.88
CA ARG A 187 9.86 -14.80 1.37
C ARG A 187 9.85 -14.35 2.83
N VAL A 188 8.91 -13.51 3.25
CA VAL A 188 8.74 -13.15 4.66
C VAL A 188 8.33 -14.35 5.49
N ALA A 189 7.45 -15.23 4.98
CA ALA A 189 7.08 -16.47 5.66
C ALA A 189 8.28 -17.39 5.94
N SER A 190 9.31 -17.37 5.10
CA SER A 190 10.51 -18.19 5.27
C SER A 190 11.54 -17.62 6.28
N LEU A 191 11.32 -16.41 6.81
CA LEU A 191 12.19 -15.84 7.84
C LEU A 191 12.00 -16.59 9.17
N PRO A 192 13.08 -17.11 9.78
CA PRO A 192 12.96 -17.96 10.96
C PRO A 192 12.55 -17.17 12.21
N GLU A 193 13.05 -15.95 12.33
CA GLU A 193 12.95 -15.15 13.54
C GLU A 193 11.64 -14.35 13.58
N PRO A 194 10.82 -14.47 14.65
CA PRO A 194 9.53 -13.80 14.76
C PRO A 194 9.59 -12.26 14.64
N SER A 195 10.55 -11.63 15.30
CA SER A 195 10.70 -10.17 15.26
C SER A 195 11.04 -9.66 13.84
N THR A 196 11.82 -10.44 13.11
CA THR A 196 12.16 -10.16 11.72
C THR A 196 10.95 -10.29 10.81
N ARG A 197 10.14 -11.36 10.98
CA ARG A 197 8.88 -11.53 10.25
C ARG A 197 7.91 -10.38 10.55
N ALA A 198 7.78 -9.99 11.82
CA ALA A 198 6.90 -8.89 12.22
C ALA A 198 7.28 -7.58 11.55
N ALA A 199 8.56 -7.20 11.59
CA ALA A 199 9.04 -5.97 10.97
C ALA A 199 8.84 -5.98 9.44
N ALA A 200 9.12 -7.12 8.77
CA ALA A 200 8.86 -7.28 7.33
C ALA A 200 7.37 -7.18 7.00
N THR A 201 6.52 -7.81 7.81
CA THR A 201 5.06 -7.76 7.66
C THR A 201 4.56 -6.33 7.77
N GLY A 202 5.01 -5.58 8.80
CA GLY A 202 4.67 -4.18 8.97
C GLY A 202 5.11 -3.32 7.79
N LEU A 203 6.34 -3.49 7.32
CA LEU A 203 6.90 -2.75 6.19
C LEU A 203 6.12 -3.02 4.90
N LEU A 204 5.93 -4.29 4.52
CA LEU A 204 5.21 -4.67 3.30
C LEU A 204 3.75 -4.22 3.33
N LEU A 205 3.07 -4.42 4.46
CA LEU A 205 1.67 -4.02 4.58
C LEU A 205 1.50 -2.51 4.55
N SER A 206 2.38 -1.75 5.22
CA SER A 206 2.38 -0.29 5.16
C SER A 206 2.57 0.21 3.73
N GLY A 207 3.55 -0.33 3.01
CA GLY A 207 3.79 0.01 1.61
C GLY A 207 2.60 -0.34 0.71
N LEU A 208 2.01 -1.50 0.90
CA LEU A 208 0.85 -1.96 0.11
C LEU A 208 -0.38 -1.08 0.34
N VAL A 209 -0.70 -0.73 1.59
CA VAL A 209 -1.87 0.13 1.92
C VAL A 209 -1.66 1.53 1.35
N VAL A 210 -0.48 2.13 1.55
CA VAL A 210 -0.19 3.47 1.00
C VAL A 210 -0.24 3.47 -0.53
N ALA A 211 0.29 2.45 -1.20
CA ALA A 211 0.22 2.31 -2.66
C ALA A 211 -1.21 2.22 -3.18
N ASN A 212 -2.11 1.60 -2.42
CA ASN A 212 -3.52 1.44 -2.82
C ASN A 212 -4.44 2.58 -2.37
N LEU A 213 -3.97 3.51 -1.54
CA LEU A 213 -4.79 4.62 -1.04
C LEU A 213 -4.23 6.00 -1.33
N SER A 214 -2.99 6.15 -1.84
CA SER A 214 -2.38 7.46 -1.91
C SER A 214 -1.69 7.74 -3.25
N PHE A 215 -0.57 7.09 -3.52
CA PHE A 215 0.34 7.50 -4.59
C PHE A 215 0.17 6.66 -5.87
N GLY A 216 0.45 7.28 -7.03
CA GLY A 216 0.56 6.53 -8.29
C GLY A 216 1.78 5.62 -8.27
N ILE A 217 1.61 4.40 -8.77
CA ILE A 217 2.65 3.35 -8.69
C ILE A 217 3.96 3.76 -9.39
N TRP A 218 3.87 4.58 -10.46
CA TRP A 218 5.04 5.02 -11.24
C TRP A 218 5.69 6.32 -10.73
N GLN A 219 5.24 6.88 -9.62
CA GLN A 219 5.89 8.07 -9.07
C GLN A 219 7.31 7.75 -8.63
N THR A 220 8.29 8.40 -9.24
CA THR A 220 9.73 8.13 -9.05
C THR A 220 10.16 8.17 -7.59
N TRP A 221 9.70 9.17 -6.83
CA TRP A 221 10.01 9.26 -5.41
C TRP A 221 9.42 8.10 -4.60
N TRP A 222 8.22 7.59 -4.99
CA TRP A 222 7.58 6.46 -4.32
C TRP A 222 8.31 5.15 -4.58
N LEU A 223 8.68 4.90 -5.83
CA LEU A 223 9.53 3.75 -6.20
C LEU A 223 10.87 3.80 -5.48
N ALA A 224 11.50 4.99 -5.42
CA ALA A 224 12.75 5.18 -4.67
C ALA A 224 12.56 4.93 -3.17
N ALA A 225 11.45 5.39 -2.57
CA ALA A 225 11.13 5.15 -1.16
C ALA A 225 10.96 3.66 -0.84
N LEU A 226 10.22 2.92 -1.69
CA LEU A 226 10.06 1.47 -1.55
C LEU A 226 11.38 0.73 -1.71
N GLY A 227 12.18 1.07 -2.74
CA GLY A 227 13.50 0.50 -2.97
C GLY A 227 14.46 0.75 -1.81
N LEU A 228 14.54 1.99 -1.32
CA LEU A 228 15.36 2.37 -0.18
C LEU A 228 14.94 1.62 1.09
N SER A 229 13.64 1.50 1.33
CA SER A 229 13.11 0.76 2.48
C SER A 229 13.49 -0.71 2.43
N GLY A 230 13.47 -1.34 1.26
CA GLY A 230 13.95 -2.70 1.05
C GLY A 230 15.45 -2.84 1.31
N VAL A 231 16.27 -1.88 0.86
CA VAL A 231 17.71 -1.85 1.13
C VAL A 231 17.98 -1.70 2.62
N ILE A 232 17.34 -0.73 3.29
CA ILE A 232 17.48 -0.51 4.74
C ILE A 232 17.07 -1.74 5.53
N TYR A 233 15.97 -2.40 5.15
CA TYR A 233 15.52 -3.63 5.78
C TYR A 233 16.55 -4.77 5.60
N THR A 234 17.10 -4.93 4.41
CA THR A 234 18.14 -5.95 4.13
C THR A 234 19.42 -5.68 4.92
N LEU A 235 19.82 -4.43 5.06
CA LEU A 235 20.94 -4.04 5.93
C LEU A 235 20.64 -4.34 7.40
N ALA A 236 19.41 -4.07 7.86
CA ALA A 236 18.99 -4.41 9.21
C ALA A 236 19.11 -5.92 9.49
N LEU A 237 18.72 -6.76 8.53
CA LEU A 237 18.90 -8.22 8.63
C LEU A 237 20.36 -8.62 8.79
N ARG A 238 21.25 -8.06 7.98
CA ARG A 238 22.71 -8.33 8.04
C ARG A 238 23.31 -7.88 9.37
N LEU A 239 22.94 -6.69 9.85
CA LEU A 239 23.37 -6.18 11.15
C LEU A 239 22.89 -7.06 12.29
N CYS A 240 21.65 -7.54 12.25
CA CYS A 240 21.11 -8.46 13.26
C CYS A 240 21.87 -9.80 13.26
N ALA A 241 22.16 -10.37 12.09
CA ALA A 241 22.93 -11.62 11.98
C ALA A 241 24.39 -11.49 12.43
N ALA A 242 24.99 -10.29 12.37
CA ALA A 242 26.34 -10.03 12.86
C ALA A 242 26.42 -9.92 14.40
N ILE A 243 25.31 -9.60 15.07
CA ILE A 243 25.23 -9.50 16.53
C ILE A 243 25.12 -10.88 17.20
N GLU A 244 24.69 -11.89 16.46
CA GLU A 244 24.49 -13.27 16.96
C GLU A 244 25.75 -14.14 16.83
N LYS A 245 26.79 -13.65 16.21
CA LYS A 245 28.10 -14.28 16.11
C LYS A 245 29.04 -13.77 17.19
#